data_d0ac83b13245f439df5ac8cddbb7347e
#
_entry.id   d0ac83b13245f439df5ac8cddbb7347e
#
_cell.length_a   1.000
_cell.length_b   1.000
_cell.length_c   1.000
_cell.angle_alpha   90.00
_cell.angle_beta   90.00
_cell.angle_gamma   90.00
#
_symmetry.space_group_name_H-M   'P 1'
#
loop_
_entity.id
_entity.type
_entity.pdbx_description
1 polymer ?
#
loop_
_entity_poly.entity_id
_entity_poly.type
_entity_poly.pdbx_seq_one_letter_code
_entity_poly.pdbx_strand_id
1 'polypeptide(L)'
;MKVRFSAEQLKNIALVSMVIDHAAVGLIEQSELASGAAWSLCGTAMRLVGRVAFPLFAFMIAEGAAHTRDRRWYALRLLLLAVISEIPFDLVAGGTWLFPADQNTVFTLLLGLLAVWAGDLICGTGSGVSYGNREKTGDGGRKAVGQRRFPLEYERYIRVLAAVPFGLAAYYLKTDYGFMGVLLIVILYTLRTEPQLRTAVCIVFLFCMYMDFYGAAACVAIFLINRYNGEKGSGSGRIFYLFYPLHLLVIRGIKMAVGL
;
A
#
# COMPACT_ATOMS: atom_id res chain seq x y z
N MET A 1 -12.67 26.47 -4.04
CA MET A 1 -12.99 25.14 -3.47
C MET A 1 -11.72 24.30 -3.46
N LYS A 2 -11.27 23.78 -2.30
CA LYS A 2 -10.14 22.82 -2.28
C LYS A 2 -10.64 21.47 -2.78
N VAL A 3 -10.05 20.95 -3.85
CA VAL A 3 -10.34 19.60 -4.37
C VAL A 3 -10.08 18.59 -3.26
N ARG A 4 -11.04 17.72 -2.98
CA ARG A 4 -10.95 16.62 -2.00
C ARG A 4 -11.21 15.30 -2.72
N PHE A 5 -10.55 14.23 -2.27
CA PHE A 5 -10.64 12.91 -2.88
C PHE A 5 -11.31 11.91 -1.93
N SER A 6 -12.19 11.06 -2.47
CA SER A 6 -12.68 9.88 -1.76
C SER A 6 -11.66 8.73 -1.81
N ALA A 7 -11.83 7.70 -0.98
CA ALA A 7 -10.97 6.50 -1.02
C ALA A 7 -11.00 5.81 -2.39
N GLU A 8 -12.15 5.82 -3.06
CA GLU A 8 -12.29 5.26 -4.42
C GLU A 8 -11.46 6.04 -5.45
N GLN A 9 -11.52 7.37 -5.41
CA GLN A 9 -10.73 8.21 -6.32
C GLN A 9 -9.23 8.01 -6.12
N LEU A 10 -8.77 7.95 -4.85
CA LEU A 10 -7.36 7.65 -4.55
C LEU A 10 -6.95 6.26 -5.03
N LYS A 11 -7.82 5.25 -4.90
CA LYS A 11 -7.58 3.92 -5.46
C LYS A 11 -7.46 3.94 -6.98
N ASN A 12 -8.34 4.66 -7.68
CA ASN A 12 -8.29 4.77 -9.13
C ASN A 12 -6.98 5.43 -9.58
N ILE A 13 -6.53 6.49 -8.91
CA ILE A 13 -5.24 7.12 -9.18
C ILE A 13 -4.10 6.10 -8.96
N ALA A 14 -4.13 5.36 -7.85
CA ALA A 14 -3.13 4.34 -7.55
C ALA A 14 -3.10 3.23 -8.60
N LEU A 15 -4.28 2.75 -9.08
CA LEU A 15 -4.37 1.74 -10.12
C LEU A 15 -3.82 2.23 -11.46
N VAL A 16 -4.18 3.44 -11.89
CA VAL A 16 -3.65 4.02 -13.13
C VAL A 16 -2.13 4.17 -13.05
N SER A 17 -1.61 4.72 -11.95
CA SER A 17 -0.18 4.84 -11.73
C SER A 17 0.53 3.48 -11.76
N MET A 18 -0.06 2.46 -11.14
CA MET A 18 0.47 1.09 -11.10
C MET A 18 0.51 0.45 -12.50
N VAL A 19 -0.54 0.62 -13.31
CA VAL A 19 -0.55 0.10 -14.69
C VAL A 19 0.54 0.76 -15.53
N ILE A 20 0.73 2.06 -15.39
CA ILE A 20 1.80 2.80 -16.08
C ILE A 20 3.18 2.27 -15.65
N ASP A 21 3.39 2.04 -14.35
CA ASP A 21 4.63 1.48 -13.81
C ASP A 21 4.93 0.09 -14.37
N HIS A 22 3.94 -0.82 -14.30
CA HIS A 22 4.12 -2.19 -14.79
C HIS A 22 4.25 -2.26 -16.31
N ALA A 23 3.62 -1.35 -17.06
CA ALA A 23 3.83 -1.23 -18.51
C ALA A 23 5.27 -0.78 -18.83
N ALA A 24 5.84 0.15 -18.05
CA ALA A 24 7.24 0.53 -18.22
C ALA A 24 8.18 -0.67 -18.02
N VAL A 25 7.98 -1.43 -16.93
CA VAL A 25 8.79 -2.62 -16.64
C VAL A 25 8.60 -3.68 -17.73
N GLY A 26 7.36 -4.08 -18.00
CA GLY A 26 7.06 -5.21 -18.86
C GLY A 26 7.31 -4.97 -20.35
N LEU A 27 7.07 -3.76 -20.85
CA LEU A 27 7.13 -3.46 -22.29
C LEU A 27 8.40 -2.71 -22.71
N ILE A 28 9.04 -1.94 -21.81
CA ILE A 28 10.20 -1.13 -22.15
C ILE A 28 11.46 -1.68 -21.51
N GLU A 29 11.54 -1.73 -20.16
CA GLU A 29 12.77 -2.05 -19.45
C GLU A 29 13.28 -3.47 -19.72
N GLN A 30 12.37 -4.41 -19.96
CA GLN A 30 12.68 -5.82 -20.25
C GLN A 30 12.68 -6.14 -21.75
N SER A 31 12.83 -5.15 -22.60
CA SER A 31 12.90 -5.32 -24.05
C SER A 31 14.11 -4.59 -24.62
N GLU A 32 14.45 -4.90 -25.89
CA GLU A 32 15.53 -4.19 -26.61
C GLU A 32 15.23 -2.70 -26.82
N LEU A 33 13.98 -2.27 -26.64
CA LEU A 33 13.59 -0.87 -26.68
C LEU A 33 14.34 -0.03 -25.65
N ALA A 34 14.70 -0.61 -24.50
CA ALA A 34 15.46 0.08 -23.45
C ALA A 34 16.82 0.62 -23.92
N SER A 35 17.41 0.05 -24.98
CA SER A 35 18.67 0.52 -25.56
C SER A 35 18.54 1.86 -26.30
N GLY A 36 17.33 2.25 -26.72
CA GLY A 36 17.05 3.52 -27.37
C GLY A 36 16.85 4.66 -26.38
N ALA A 37 17.59 5.77 -26.51
CA ALA A 37 17.53 6.92 -25.59
C ALA A 37 16.10 7.46 -25.37
N ALA A 38 15.29 7.56 -26.43
CA ALA A 38 13.91 8.03 -26.33
C ALA A 38 13.02 7.07 -25.52
N TRP A 39 13.18 5.76 -25.70
CA TRP A 39 12.42 4.75 -24.98
C TRP A 39 12.87 4.65 -23.52
N SER A 40 14.18 4.76 -23.24
CA SER A 40 14.71 4.82 -21.87
C SER A 40 14.14 6.03 -21.12
N LEU A 41 14.08 7.20 -21.74
CA LEU A 41 13.47 8.39 -21.15
C LEU A 41 11.96 8.19 -20.90
N CYS A 42 11.24 7.59 -21.86
CA CYS A 42 9.83 7.28 -21.73
C CYS A 42 9.60 6.30 -20.55
N GLY A 43 10.37 5.23 -20.45
CA GLY A 43 10.32 4.29 -19.33
C GLY A 43 10.57 4.98 -18.01
N THR A 44 11.59 5.82 -17.90
CA THR A 44 11.87 6.60 -16.68
C THR A 44 10.69 7.51 -16.29
N ALA A 45 10.09 8.21 -17.25
CA ALA A 45 8.92 9.06 -16.99
C ALA A 45 7.71 8.25 -16.50
N MET A 46 7.46 7.09 -17.11
CA MET A 46 6.40 6.19 -16.66
C MET A 46 6.65 5.65 -15.24
N ARG A 47 7.90 5.30 -14.93
CA ARG A 47 8.30 4.87 -13.58
C ARG A 47 8.12 5.97 -12.55
N LEU A 48 8.37 7.24 -12.89
CA LEU A 48 8.10 8.38 -12.01
C LEU A 48 6.62 8.49 -11.66
N VAL A 49 5.74 8.38 -12.66
CA VAL A 49 4.29 8.34 -12.42
C VAL A 49 3.92 7.13 -11.55
N GLY A 50 4.54 5.99 -11.80
CA GLY A 50 4.34 4.75 -11.07
C GLY A 50 4.64 4.84 -9.58
N ARG A 51 5.63 5.65 -9.17
CA ARG A 51 6.01 5.81 -7.74
C ARG A 51 4.89 6.33 -6.85
N VAL A 52 3.87 6.94 -7.41
CA VAL A 52 2.69 7.41 -6.66
C VAL A 52 1.81 6.26 -6.18
N ALA A 53 1.83 5.11 -6.87
CA ALA A 53 0.92 3.99 -6.60
C ALA A 53 1.11 3.39 -5.21
N PHE A 54 2.35 3.00 -4.86
CA PHE A 54 2.61 2.27 -3.61
C PHE A 54 2.24 3.05 -2.35
N PRO A 55 2.63 4.34 -2.15
CA PRO A 55 2.23 5.09 -0.97
C PRO A 55 0.72 5.27 -0.86
N LEU A 56 -0.01 5.35 -1.99
CA LEU A 56 -1.47 5.37 -1.98
C LEU A 56 -2.06 4.02 -1.54
N PHE A 57 -1.54 2.89 -2.03
CA PHE A 57 -1.97 1.56 -1.56
C PHE A 57 -1.63 1.35 -0.09
N ALA A 58 -0.44 1.74 0.35
CA ALA A 58 -0.04 1.70 1.76
C ALA A 58 -1.02 2.49 2.64
N PHE A 59 -1.41 3.69 2.20
CA PHE A 59 -2.43 4.48 2.87
C PHE A 59 -3.80 3.77 2.90
N MET A 60 -4.23 3.15 1.79
CA MET A 60 -5.49 2.40 1.74
C MET A 60 -5.48 1.19 2.69
N ILE A 61 -4.34 0.51 2.86
CA ILE A 61 -4.21 -0.56 3.86
C ILE A 61 -4.32 0.00 5.27
N ALA A 62 -3.63 1.09 5.58
CA ALA A 62 -3.69 1.75 6.88
C ALA A 62 -5.11 2.21 7.23
N GLU A 63 -5.80 2.85 6.29
CA GLU A 63 -7.17 3.31 6.42
C GLU A 63 -8.15 2.13 6.53
N GLY A 64 -7.97 1.10 5.69
CA GLY A 64 -8.73 -0.14 5.75
C GLY A 64 -8.57 -0.86 7.10
N ALA A 65 -7.36 -0.92 7.65
CA ALA A 65 -7.10 -1.52 8.96
C ALA A 65 -7.79 -0.76 10.11
N ALA A 66 -7.92 0.58 9.99
CA ALA A 66 -8.59 1.41 10.97
C ALA A 66 -10.13 1.22 10.97
N HIS A 67 -10.72 0.93 9.80
CA HIS A 67 -12.18 0.89 9.63
C HIS A 67 -12.75 -0.52 9.51
N THR A 68 -11.93 -1.57 9.32
CA THR A 68 -12.43 -2.94 9.17
C THR A 68 -12.81 -3.55 10.52
N ARG A 69 -13.99 -4.21 10.55
CA ARG A 69 -14.46 -4.97 11.72
C ARG A 69 -13.77 -6.33 11.84
N ASP A 70 -13.47 -6.95 10.69
CA ASP A 70 -12.88 -8.28 10.63
C ASP A 70 -11.56 -8.24 9.84
N ARG A 71 -10.47 -8.11 10.62
CA ARG A 71 -9.11 -8.07 10.06
C ARG A 71 -8.66 -9.42 9.54
N ARG A 72 -9.21 -10.54 10.03
CA ARG A 72 -8.88 -11.90 9.57
C ARG A 72 -9.32 -12.08 8.12
N TRP A 73 -10.58 -11.72 7.83
CA TRP A 73 -11.10 -11.75 6.46
C TRP A 73 -10.40 -10.74 5.54
N TYR A 74 -9.96 -9.62 6.08
CA TYR A 74 -9.17 -8.65 5.30
C TYR A 74 -7.81 -9.23 4.94
N ALA A 75 -7.08 -9.80 5.89
CA ALA A 75 -5.80 -10.45 5.66
C ALA A 75 -5.93 -11.66 4.71
N LEU A 76 -6.97 -12.49 4.88
CA LEU A 76 -7.21 -13.63 3.98
C LEU A 76 -7.44 -13.19 2.53
N ARG A 77 -8.22 -12.13 2.30
CA ARG A 77 -8.43 -11.59 0.95
C ARG A 77 -7.13 -11.06 0.32
N LEU A 78 -6.27 -10.40 1.11
CA LEU A 78 -4.96 -9.97 0.61
C LEU A 78 -4.04 -11.16 0.33
N LEU A 79 -4.04 -12.18 1.19
CA LEU A 79 -3.27 -13.40 0.97
C LEU A 79 -3.69 -14.10 -0.33
N LEU A 80 -4.99 -14.31 -0.52
CA LEU A 80 -5.51 -14.92 -1.74
C LEU A 80 -5.15 -14.10 -2.98
N LEU A 81 -5.25 -12.76 -2.90
CA LEU A 81 -4.84 -11.88 -3.99
C LEU A 81 -3.34 -12.00 -4.26
N ALA A 82 -2.49 -12.00 -3.23
CA ALA A 82 -1.04 -12.14 -3.37
C ALA A 82 -0.68 -13.44 -4.09
N VAL A 83 -1.23 -14.56 -3.63
CA VAL A 83 -0.96 -15.89 -4.22
C VAL A 83 -1.47 -15.99 -5.67
N ILE A 84 -2.69 -15.53 -5.97
CA ILE A 84 -3.24 -15.56 -7.32
C ILE A 84 -2.45 -14.66 -8.28
N SER A 85 -1.91 -13.56 -7.78
CA SER A 85 -1.21 -12.57 -8.60
C SER A 85 0.28 -12.89 -8.79
N GLU A 86 0.82 -13.88 -8.08
CA GLU A 86 2.24 -14.22 -8.17
C GLU A 86 2.61 -14.69 -9.58
N ILE A 87 1.88 -15.64 -10.14
CA ILE A 87 2.14 -16.13 -11.50
C ILE A 87 2.08 -15.01 -12.55
N PRO A 88 1.02 -14.15 -12.62
CA PRO A 88 1.01 -12.99 -13.49
C PRO A 88 2.18 -12.03 -13.26
N PHE A 89 2.59 -11.82 -12.00
CA PHE A 89 3.71 -10.96 -11.65
C PHE A 89 5.03 -11.54 -12.15
N ASP A 90 5.30 -12.81 -11.90
CA ASP A 90 6.50 -13.53 -12.35
C ASP A 90 6.65 -13.50 -13.87
N LEU A 91 5.55 -13.67 -14.61
CA LEU A 91 5.53 -13.58 -16.07
C LEU A 91 5.91 -12.18 -16.59
N VAL A 92 5.57 -11.12 -15.87
CA VAL A 92 5.92 -9.74 -16.24
C VAL A 92 7.31 -9.37 -15.72
N ALA A 93 7.64 -9.70 -14.49
CA ALA A 93 8.88 -9.32 -13.83
C ALA A 93 10.10 -10.16 -14.28
N GLY A 94 9.92 -11.48 -14.39
CA GLY A 94 11.00 -12.43 -14.69
C GLY A 94 10.86 -13.16 -16.04
N GLY A 95 9.74 -12.99 -16.75
CA GLY A 95 9.47 -13.67 -18.02
C GLY A 95 9.20 -15.17 -17.89
N THR A 96 9.15 -15.71 -16.66
CA THR A 96 8.99 -17.14 -16.34
C THR A 96 7.79 -17.34 -15.42
N TRP A 97 7.29 -18.60 -15.31
CA TRP A 97 6.18 -18.95 -14.44
C TRP A 97 6.50 -18.89 -12.94
N LEU A 98 7.79 -18.97 -12.61
CA LEU A 98 8.29 -18.92 -11.25
C LEU A 98 9.56 -18.07 -11.22
N PHE A 99 9.50 -16.93 -10.57
CA PHE A 99 10.61 -15.99 -10.44
C PHE A 99 10.84 -15.66 -8.95
N PRO A 100 11.55 -16.51 -8.20
CA PRO A 100 11.70 -16.38 -6.75
C PRO A 100 12.61 -15.21 -6.32
N ALA A 101 13.10 -14.41 -7.27
CA ALA A 101 13.95 -13.27 -6.97
C ALA A 101 13.18 -12.12 -6.31
N ASP A 102 11.91 -11.92 -6.73
CA ASP A 102 11.05 -10.86 -6.21
C ASP A 102 9.61 -11.36 -6.09
N GLN A 103 8.94 -11.05 -4.99
CA GLN A 103 7.53 -11.37 -4.77
C GLN A 103 6.67 -10.12 -4.98
N ASN A 104 5.44 -10.29 -5.43
CA ASN A 104 4.57 -9.16 -5.74
C ASN A 104 4.27 -8.27 -4.52
N THR A 105 3.95 -7.00 -4.81
CA THR A 105 3.68 -5.93 -3.83
C THR A 105 2.58 -6.28 -2.82
N VAL A 106 1.62 -7.16 -3.16
CA VAL A 106 0.49 -7.48 -2.28
C VAL A 106 0.96 -8.23 -1.03
N PHE A 107 2.06 -8.99 -1.11
CA PHE A 107 2.68 -9.59 0.09
C PHE A 107 3.20 -8.52 1.05
N THR A 108 3.81 -7.44 0.56
CA THR A 108 4.21 -6.30 1.40
C THR A 108 2.99 -5.66 2.08
N LEU A 109 1.90 -5.46 1.33
CA LEU A 109 0.66 -4.90 1.85
C LEU A 109 0.03 -5.80 2.93
N LEU A 110 0.06 -7.11 2.73
CA LEU A 110 -0.39 -8.10 3.72
C LEU A 110 0.45 -8.05 4.99
N LEU A 111 1.78 -8.08 4.88
CA LEU A 111 2.69 -8.02 6.02
C LEU A 111 2.54 -6.68 6.78
N GLY A 112 2.34 -5.58 6.07
CA GLY A 112 2.02 -4.29 6.68
C GLY A 112 0.70 -4.29 7.46
N LEU A 113 -0.35 -4.93 6.92
CA LEU A 113 -1.62 -5.11 7.64
C LEU A 113 -1.43 -5.94 8.91
N LEU A 114 -0.66 -7.03 8.83
CA LEU A 114 -0.37 -7.91 9.97
C LEU A 114 0.46 -7.17 11.03
N ALA A 115 1.43 -6.35 10.63
CA ALA A 115 2.23 -5.51 11.51
C ALA A 115 1.35 -4.50 12.30
N VAL A 116 0.45 -3.81 11.60
CA VAL A 116 -0.55 -2.92 12.23
C VAL A 116 -1.41 -3.69 13.22
N TRP A 117 -1.90 -4.86 12.83
CA TRP A 117 -2.74 -5.68 13.69
C TRP A 117 -2.01 -6.16 14.94
N ALA A 118 -0.76 -6.64 14.79
CA ALA A 118 0.09 -7.03 15.92
C ALA A 118 0.35 -5.86 16.88
N GLY A 119 0.67 -4.67 16.35
CA GLY A 119 0.86 -3.47 17.14
C GLY A 119 -0.38 -3.09 17.95
N ASP A 120 -1.57 -3.16 17.34
CA ASP A 120 -2.82 -2.91 18.04
C ASP A 120 -3.14 -3.95 19.13
N LEU A 121 -2.84 -5.24 18.89
CA LEU A 121 -2.99 -6.29 19.90
C LEU A 121 -2.07 -6.06 21.10
N ILE A 122 -0.83 -5.68 20.88
CA ILE A 122 0.13 -5.38 21.95
C ILE A 122 -0.33 -4.15 22.74
N CYS A 123 -0.75 -3.08 22.06
CA CYS A 123 -1.23 -1.85 22.69
C CYS A 123 -2.60 -2.01 23.39
N GLY A 124 -3.33 -3.12 23.16
CA GLY A 124 -4.68 -3.32 23.68
C GLY A 124 -5.74 -2.48 22.97
N THR A 125 -5.43 -1.93 21.78
CA THR A 125 -6.34 -1.09 20.97
C THR A 125 -7.10 -1.90 19.91
N GLY A 126 -7.02 -3.23 19.95
CA GLY A 126 -7.62 -4.17 18.97
C GLY A 126 -9.14 -4.10 18.91
N SER A 127 -9.67 -4.04 17.71
CA SER A 127 -11.06 -4.22 17.24
C SER A 127 -12.17 -3.70 18.16
N GLY A 128 -12.54 -2.43 17.99
CA GLY A 128 -13.77 -1.90 18.59
C GLY A 128 -13.73 -0.47 19.09
N VAL A 129 -12.58 0.19 19.06
CA VAL A 129 -12.52 1.61 19.45
C VAL A 129 -12.89 2.46 18.23
N SER A 130 -14.16 2.80 18.12
CA SER A 130 -14.66 3.88 17.26
C SER A 130 -14.07 5.20 17.77
N TYR A 131 -13.07 5.73 17.08
CA TYR A 131 -12.68 7.12 17.25
C TYR A 131 -13.66 7.98 16.44
N GLY A 132 -14.62 8.57 17.13
CA GLY A 132 -15.50 9.57 16.51
C GLY A 132 -16.95 9.37 16.88
N ASN A 133 -17.46 10.36 17.57
CA ASN A 133 -18.80 10.62 18.07
C ASN A 133 -19.21 9.92 19.37
N ARG A 134 -19.21 10.74 20.41
CA ARG A 134 -20.10 10.57 21.55
C ARG A 134 -21.56 10.62 21.06
N GLU A 135 -22.09 9.56 20.53
CA GLU A 135 -23.52 9.40 20.54
C GLU A 135 -23.92 9.08 21.97
N LYS A 136 -24.64 10.03 22.59
CA LYS A 136 -25.40 9.81 23.81
C LYS A 136 -26.52 8.83 23.48
N THR A 137 -26.25 7.54 23.55
CA THR A 137 -27.32 6.56 23.72
C THR A 137 -27.58 6.44 25.21
N GLY A 138 -28.69 7.04 25.60
CA GLY A 138 -29.27 6.81 26.94
C GLY A 138 -29.78 5.38 27.04
N ASP A 139 -28.94 4.52 27.43
CA ASP A 139 -29.29 3.29 28.16
C ASP A 139 -27.99 2.65 28.69
N GLY A 140 -28.05 2.18 29.95
CA GLY A 140 -26.93 1.85 30.80
C GLY A 140 -26.03 0.67 30.43
N GLY A 141 -25.74 0.45 29.18
CA GLY A 141 -24.80 -0.55 28.68
C GLY A 141 -23.39 0.02 28.50
N ARG A 142 -22.53 -0.04 29.52
CA ARG A 142 -21.10 0.16 29.41
C ARG A 142 -20.51 -0.91 28.47
N LYS A 143 -20.40 -0.62 27.14
CA LYS A 143 -19.49 -1.40 26.28
C LYS A 143 -18.08 -1.17 26.80
N ALA A 144 -17.42 -2.25 27.20
CA ALA A 144 -16.06 -2.23 27.68
C ALA A 144 -15.18 -1.57 26.59
N VAL A 145 -14.78 -0.34 26.83
CA VAL A 145 -13.70 0.33 26.08
C VAL A 145 -12.45 -0.48 26.42
N GLY A 146 -11.86 -1.13 25.43
CA GLY A 146 -10.64 -1.89 25.62
C GLY A 146 -9.64 -1.03 26.38
N GLN A 147 -9.21 -1.51 27.55
CA GLN A 147 -8.34 -0.76 28.45
C GLN A 147 -6.98 -0.68 27.75
N ARG A 148 -6.56 0.55 27.36
CA ARG A 148 -5.23 0.78 26.79
C ARG A 148 -4.18 0.26 27.76
N ARG A 149 -3.24 -0.54 27.25
CA ARG A 149 -2.18 -1.12 28.08
C ARG A 149 -1.03 -0.15 28.34
N PHE A 150 -0.87 0.85 27.47
CA PHE A 150 0.24 1.78 27.50
C PHE A 150 -0.23 3.22 27.34
N PRO A 151 0.51 4.22 27.88
CA PRO A 151 0.33 5.62 27.56
C PRO A 151 0.45 5.88 26.05
N LEU A 152 -0.32 6.85 25.55
CA LEU A 152 -0.36 7.22 24.11
C LEU A 152 1.04 7.49 23.49
N GLU A 153 1.94 8.05 24.29
CA GLU A 153 3.31 8.39 23.89
C GLU A 153 4.11 7.15 23.48
N TYR A 154 3.92 6.04 24.21
CA TYR A 154 4.64 4.78 23.95
C TYR A 154 3.98 3.93 22.86
N GLU A 155 2.68 4.09 22.59
CA GLU A 155 1.98 3.29 21.58
C GLU A 155 2.63 3.43 20.19
N ARG A 156 3.17 4.61 19.85
CA ARG A 156 3.85 4.84 18.55
C ARG A 156 5.10 3.97 18.42
N TYR A 157 5.93 3.99 19.45
CA TYR A 157 7.17 3.20 19.47
C TYR A 157 6.87 1.70 19.47
N ILE A 158 5.87 1.27 20.25
CA ILE A 158 5.45 -0.13 20.30
C ILE A 158 4.97 -0.61 18.92
N ARG A 159 4.17 0.19 18.19
CA ARG A 159 3.72 -0.18 16.84
C ARG A 159 4.87 -0.27 15.84
N VAL A 160 5.82 0.65 15.91
CA VAL A 160 7.01 0.60 15.06
C VAL A 160 7.87 -0.62 15.41
N LEU A 161 8.09 -0.92 16.68
CA LEU A 161 8.81 -2.12 17.10
C LEU A 161 8.07 -3.41 16.70
N ALA A 162 6.76 -3.44 16.81
CA ALA A 162 5.94 -4.58 16.37
C ALA A 162 6.00 -4.80 14.84
N ALA A 163 6.37 -3.78 14.07
CA ALA A 163 6.55 -3.91 12.62
C ALA A 163 7.85 -4.62 12.23
N VAL A 164 8.86 -4.64 13.11
CA VAL A 164 10.20 -5.17 12.80
C VAL A 164 10.15 -6.63 12.30
N PRO A 165 9.51 -7.60 12.99
CA PRO A 165 9.49 -8.98 12.51
C PRO A 165 8.80 -9.13 11.15
N PHE A 166 7.75 -8.35 10.87
CA PHE A 166 7.05 -8.36 9.57
C PHE A 166 7.88 -7.70 8.47
N GLY A 167 8.60 -6.63 8.80
CA GLY A 167 9.55 -6.00 7.89
C GLY A 167 10.72 -6.93 7.54
N LEU A 168 11.27 -7.64 8.53
CA LEU A 168 12.30 -8.66 8.31
C LEU A 168 11.74 -9.81 7.45
N ALA A 169 10.51 -10.28 7.72
CA ALA A 169 9.86 -11.27 6.88
C ALA A 169 9.73 -10.78 5.43
N ALA A 170 9.31 -9.54 5.21
CA ALA A 170 9.22 -8.92 3.88
C ALA A 170 10.59 -8.88 3.18
N TYR A 171 11.64 -8.55 3.90
CA TYR A 171 13.01 -8.52 3.38
C TYR A 171 13.51 -9.91 2.97
N TYR A 172 13.37 -10.92 3.83
CA TYR A 172 13.84 -12.28 3.54
C TYR A 172 12.98 -12.98 2.47
N LEU A 173 11.69 -12.70 2.41
CA LEU A 173 10.80 -13.18 1.36
C LEU A 173 10.98 -12.40 0.04
N LYS A 174 11.82 -11.36 0.02
CA LYS A 174 12.08 -10.51 -1.15
C LYS A 174 10.80 -9.91 -1.73
N THR A 175 9.87 -9.49 -0.87
CA THR A 175 8.66 -8.83 -1.36
C THR A 175 8.99 -7.45 -1.91
N ASP A 176 8.31 -7.05 -2.98
CA ASP A 176 8.45 -5.70 -3.55
C ASP A 176 8.20 -4.64 -2.45
N TYR A 177 9.04 -3.61 -2.38
CA TYR A 177 9.15 -2.63 -1.28
C TYR A 177 9.62 -3.18 0.08
N GLY A 178 9.69 -4.48 0.32
CA GLY A 178 10.33 -5.13 1.46
C GLY A 178 10.05 -4.50 2.82
N PHE A 179 11.10 -4.40 3.65
CA PHE A 179 11.04 -3.82 5.01
C PHE A 179 10.46 -2.38 5.01
N MET A 180 10.92 -1.55 4.08
CA MET A 180 10.51 -0.13 4.01
C MET A 180 9.02 0.01 3.70
N GLY A 181 8.48 -0.86 2.84
CA GLY A 181 7.05 -0.87 2.52
C GLY A 181 6.17 -1.19 3.74
N VAL A 182 6.55 -2.19 4.53
CA VAL A 182 5.86 -2.54 5.78
C VAL A 182 5.90 -1.36 6.76
N LEU A 183 7.07 -0.75 6.91
CA LEU A 183 7.24 0.38 7.84
C LEU A 183 6.42 1.61 7.41
N LEU A 184 6.33 1.91 6.11
CA LEU A 184 5.49 3.00 5.60
C LEU A 184 4.02 2.82 5.98
N ILE A 185 3.47 1.59 5.85
CA ILE A 185 2.09 1.29 6.23
C ILE A 185 1.87 1.55 7.74
N VAL A 186 2.81 1.11 8.58
CA VAL A 186 2.73 1.32 10.03
C VAL A 186 2.85 2.80 10.40
N ILE A 187 3.72 3.57 9.74
CA ILE A 187 3.83 5.02 9.92
C ILE A 187 2.52 5.72 9.55
N LEU A 188 1.96 5.41 8.38
CA LEU A 188 0.70 5.99 7.91
C LEU A 188 -0.46 5.67 8.87
N TYR A 189 -0.52 4.43 9.39
CA TYR A 189 -1.52 4.03 10.37
C TYR A 189 -1.33 4.73 11.72
N THR A 190 -0.11 4.78 12.21
CA THR A 190 0.21 5.32 13.54
C THR A 190 -0.01 6.83 13.62
N LEU A 191 0.35 7.54 12.54
CA LEU A 191 0.24 9.00 12.46
C LEU A 191 -1.06 9.49 11.78
N ARG A 192 -2.08 8.61 11.65
CA ARG A 192 -3.34 8.96 10.94
C ARG A 192 -4.08 10.15 11.56
N THR A 193 -3.96 10.36 12.87
CA THR A 193 -4.61 11.46 13.60
C THR A 193 -3.81 12.75 13.59
N GLU A 194 -2.59 12.73 13.08
CA GLU A 194 -1.66 13.87 13.10
C GLU A 194 -1.18 14.18 11.67
N PRO A 195 -2.01 14.82 10.84
CA PRO A 195 -1.74 14.96 9.41
C PRO A 195 -0.46 15.78 9.11
N GLN A 196 -0.10 16.74 9.94
CA GLN A 196 1.13 17.51 9.76
C GLN A 196 2.38 16.67 10.01
N LEU A 197 2.42 15.94 11.15
CA LEU A 197 3.52 15.05 11.49
C LEU A 197 3.62 13.90 10.49
N ARG A 198 2.48 13.29 10.12
CA ARG A 198 2.42 12.26 9.08
C ARG A 198 3.04 12.75 7.77
N THR A 199 2.70 13.96 7.33
CA THR A 199 3.23 14.54 6.10
C THR A 199 4.74 14.69 6.17
N ALA A 200 5.26 15.32 7.23
CA ALA A 200 6.69 15.54 7.39
C ALA A 200 7.47 14.22 7.45
N VAL A 201 7.01 13.27 8.28
CA VAL A 201 7.66 11.96 8.43
C VAL A 201 7.62 11.17 7.13
N CYS A 202 6.47 11.11 6.44
CA CYS A 202 6.36 10.36 5.20
C CYS A 202 7.18 10.95 4.05
N ILE A 203 7.31 12.29 3.95
CA ILE A 203 8.18 12.91 2.94
C ILE A 203 9.62 12.49 3.17
N VAL A 204 10.16 12.67 4.39
CA VAL A 204 11.52 12.26 4.72
C VAL A 204 11.71 10.77 4.47
N PHE A 205 10.74 9.95 4.91
CA PHE A 205 10.79 8.50 4.74
C PHE A 205 10.85 8.06 3.27
N LEU A 206 10.03 8.67 2.40
CA LEU A 206 10.01 8.35 0.97
C LEU A 206 11.31 8.77 0.27
N PHE A 207 11.91 9.89 0.65
CA PHE A 207 13.24 10.25 0.15
C PHE A 207 14.31 9.24 0.59
N CYS A 208 14.30 8.80 1.87
CA CYS A 208 15.21 7.77 2.35
C CYS A 208 14.96 6.39 1.70
N MET A 209 13.71 6.07 1.40
CA MET A 209 13.32 4.80 0.79
C MET A 209 13.83 4.65 -0.64
N TYR A 210 13.75 5.71 -1.45
CA TYR A 210 14.15 5.66 -2.85
C TYR A 210 15.57 6.16 -3.10
N MET A 211 16.11 7.01 -2.21
CA MET A 211 17.47 7.58 -2.28
C MET A 211 17.78 8.37 -3.57
N ASP A 212 16.74 8.78 -4.32
CA ASP A 212 16.85 9.46 -5.61
C ASP A 212 15.62 10.34 -5.92
N PHE A 213 15.51 10.81 -7.17
CA PHE A 213 14.38 11.63 -7.65
C PHE A 213 13.03 10.90 -7.68
N TYR A 214 13.01 9.55 -7.64
CA TYR A 214 11.76 8.79 -7.48
C TYR A 214 11.11 9.05 -6.14
N GLY A 215 11.89 9.39 -5.10
CA GLY A 215 11.37 9.83 -3.81
C GLY A 215 10.52 11.11 -3.91
N ALA A 216 10.94 12.08 -4.72
CA ALA A 216 10.15 13.28 -4.98
C ALA A 216 8.82 12.96 -5.69
N ALA A 217 8.84 12.07 -6.68
CA ALA A 217 7.63 11.62 -7.36
C ALA A 217 6.66 10.89 -6.40
N ALA A 218 7.18 10.03 -5.53
CA ALA A 218 6.38 9.33 -4.52
C ALA A 218 5.72 10.31 -3.53
N CYS A 219 6.33 11.46 -3.23
CA CYS A 219 5.75 12.48 -2.34
C CYS A 219 4.45 13.11 -2.90
N VAL A 220 4.18 13.02 -4.21
CA VAL A 220 2.89 13.42 -4.80
C VAL A 220 1.73 12.65 -4.13
N ALA A 221 1.95 11.38 -3.78
CA ALA A 221 0.95 10.60 -3.06
C ALA A 221 0.59 11.21 -1.71
N ILE A 222 1.56 11.76 -0.96
CA ILE A 222 1.31 12.40 0.35
C ILE A 222 0.45 13.65 0.19
N PHE A 223 0.67 14.43 -0.88
CA PHE A 223 -0.19 15.56 -1.21
C PHE A 223 -1.63 15.12 -1.50
N LEU A 224 -1.85 14.02 -2.23
CA LEU A 224 -3.17 13.44 -2.50
C LEU A 224 -3.82 12.91 -1.22
N ILE A 225 -3.07 12.18 -0.38
CA ILE A 225 -3.51 11.67 0.92
C ILE A 225 -4.00 12.80 1.84
N ASN A 226 -3.32 13.94 1.84
CA ASN A 226 -3.72 15.10 2.65
C ASN A 226 -5.02 15.77 2.16
N ARG A 227 -5.49 15.40 0.97
CA ARG A 227 -6.79 15.84 0.42
C ARG A 227 -7.88 14.78 0.52
N TYR A 228 -7.60 13.67 1.17
CA TYR A 228 -8.61 12.65 1.46
C TYR A 228 -9.74 13.24 2.33
N ASN A 229 -11.00 12.96 1.96
CA ASN A 229 -12.18 13.51 2.63
C ASN A 229 -12.77 12.59 3.71
N GLY A 230 -12.19 11.40 3.93
CA GLY A 230 -12.72 10.41 4.86
C GLY A 230 -13.85 9.54 4.30
N GLU A 231 -14.28 9.76 3.06
CA GLU A 231 -15.40 9.03 2.45
C GLU A 231 -14.91 7.83 1.63
N LYS A 232 -15.69 6.73 1.70
CA LYS A 232 -15.37 5.50 0.97
C LYS A 232 -15.50 5.65 -0.55
N GLY A 233 -16.47 6.46 -1.03
CA GLY A 233 -16.88 6.49 -2.42
C GLY A 233 -17.93 5.40 -2.75
N SER A 234 -18.49 5.44 -3.97
CA SER A 234 -19.60 4.61 -4.42
C SER A 234 -19.20 3.28 -5.05
N GLY A 235 -17.92 3.07 -5.35
CA GLY A 235 -17.43 1.95 -6.13
C GLY A 235 -17.37 0.61 -5.39
N SER A 236 -17.53 -0.47 -6.17
CA SER A 236 -17.39 -1.84 -5.66
C SER A 236 -15.93 -2.19 -5.43
N GLY A 237 -15.56 -2.47 -4.17
CA GLY A 237 -14.20 -2.90 -3.82
C GLY A 237 -13.78 -4.23 -4.47
N ARG A 238 -14.73 -5.02 -5.04
CA ARG A 238 -14.44 -6.33 -5.65
C ARG A 238 -13.65 -6.22 -6.95
N ILE A 239 -13.89 -5.17 -7.73
CA ILE A 239 -13.21 -4.93 -9.02
C ILE A 239 -11.69 -4.83 -8.83
N PHE A 240 -11.25 -4.23 -7.72
CA PHE A 240 -9.83 -4.04 -7.44
C PHE A 240 -9.06 -5.35 -7.26
N TYR A 241 -9.70 -6.38 -6.67
CA TYR A 241 -9.06 -7.69 -6.49
C TYR A 241 -8.86 -8.45 -7.81
N LEU A 242 -9.74 -8.27 -8.77
CA LEU A 242 -9.61 -8.88 -10.09
C LEU A 242 -8.67 -8.09 -11.00
N PHE A 243 -8.66 -6.77 -10.85
CA PHE A 243 -7.87 -5.87 -11.69
C PHE A 243 -6.36 -6.14 -11.57
N TYR A 244 -5.86 -6.40 -10.34
CA TYR A 244 -4.43 -6.57 -10.11
C TYR A 244 -3.82 -7.74 -10.91
N PRO A 245 -4.30 -8.98 -10.87
CA PRO A 245 -3.75 -10.05 -11.73
C PRO A 245 -4.05 -9.83 -13.21
N LEU A 246 -5.23 -9.28 -13.57
CA LEU A 246 -5.62 -9.14 -14.97
C LEU A 246 -4.75 -8.14 -15.74
N HIS A 247 -4.42 -6.97 -15.17
CA HIS A 247 -3.62 -5.98 -15.91
C HIS A 247 -2.20 -6.51 -16.21
N LEU A 248 -1.62 -7.33 -15.32
CA LEU A 248 -0.34 -7.99 -15.54
C LEU A 248 -0.41 -8.99 -16.72
N LEU A 249 -1.48 -9.80 -16.77
CA LEU A 249 -1.72 -10.71 -17.90
C LEU A 249 -1.91 -9.94 -19.22
N VAL A 250 -2.61 -8.81 -19.19
CA VAL A 250 -2.78 -7.95 -20.37
C VAL A 250 -1.43 -7.41 -20.85
N ILE A 251 -0.58 -6.90 -19.94
CA ILE A 251 0.76 -6.41 -20.29
C ILE A 251 1.60 -7.53 -20.91
N ARG A 252 1.57 -8.74 -20.32
CA ARG A 252 2.26 -9.91 -20.89
C ARG A 252 1.74 -10.28 -22.26
N GLY A 253 0.41 -10.29 -22.44
CA GLY A 253 -0.23 -10.55 -23.73
C GLY A 253 0.17 -9.55 -24.82
N ILE A 254 0.22 -8.26 -24.49
CA ILE A 254 0.70 -7.20 -25.40
C ILE A 254 2.16 -7.45 -25.77
N LYS A 255 3.03 -7.72 -24.77
CA LYS A 255 4.45 -8.03 -25.01
C LYS A 255 4.63 -9.15 -26.04
N MET A 256 3.89 -10.26 -25.84
CA MET A 256 3.94 -11.41 -26.77
C MET A 256 3.38 -11.08 -28.16
N ALA A 257 2.30 -10.30 -28.25
CA ALA A 257 1.66 -9.95 -29.52
C ALA A 257 2.54 -9.00 -30.37
N VAL A 258 3.32 -8.15 -29.72
CA VAL A 258 4.22 -7.17 -30.40
C VAL A 258 5.62 -7.77 -30.66
N GLY A 259 5.93 -8.95 -30.09
CA GLY A 259 7.23 -9.62 -30.27
C GLY A 259 8.36 -9.00 -29.45
N LEU A 260 8.04 -8.38 -28.31
CA LEU A 260 9.00 -7.75 -27.39
C LEU A 260 9.52 -8.74 -26.34
#